data_2e44ae7b550ad26648a5f38fa206aac6
#
_entry.id   2e44ae7b550ad26648a5f38fa206aac6
#
_cell.length_a   1.000
_cell.length_b   1.000
_cell.length_c   1.000
_cell.angle_alpha   90.00
_cell.angle_beta   90.00
_cell.angle_gamma   90.00
#
_symmetry.space_group_name_H-M   'P 1'
#
loop_
_entity.id
_entity.type
_entity.pdbx_description
1 polymer ?
#
loop_
_entity_poly.entity_id
_entity_poly.type
_entity_poly.pdbx_seq_one_letter_code
_entity_poly.pdbx_strand_id
1 'polypeptide(L)'
;MSSHESDAYEADELAYLRETPVETVLGNHIFVLVQLAALRLATAPPDLKGAQLIIDTLSAIISTGGDRLGEHLTLYRNALAEVQQVCVRAAQSPSA
;
A
#
# COMPACT_ATOMS: atom_id res chain seq x y z
N MET A 1 10.52 -22.61 -21.02
CA MET A 1 9.78 -22.64 -19.80
C MET A 1 8.43 -23.31 -19.96
N SER A 2 8.12 -24.21 -19.09
CA SER A 2 6.91 -24.97 -19.26
C SER A 2 5.70 -24.16 -18.81
N SER A 3 4.61 -24.28 -19.56
CA SER A 3 3.34 -23.67 -19.22
C SER A 3 2.77 -24.22 -17.91
N HIS A 4 3.24 -25.38 -17.48
CA HIS A 4 2.82 -26.01 -16.22
C HIS A 4 3.21 -25.19 -14.99
N GLU A 5 4.40 -24.58 -14.99
CA GLU A 5 4.82 -23.75 -13.87
C GLU A 5 3.98 -22.49 -13.76
N SER A 6 3.69 -21.84 -14.89
CA SER A 6 2.81 -20.67 -14.92
C SER A 6 1.40 -21.02 -14.46
N ASP A 7 0.87 -22.14 -14.92
CA ASP A 7 -0.49 -22.56 -14.58
C ASP A 7 -0.60 -22.89 -13.09
N ALA A 8 0.41 -23.56 -12.52
CA ALA A 8 0.42 -23.89 -11.10
C ALA A 8 0.51 -22.62 -10.23
N TYR A 9 1.35 -21.66 -10.64
CA TYR A 9 1.50 -20.39 -9.94
C TYR A 9 0.20 -19.60 -9.95
N GLU A 10 -0.46 -19.52 -11.11
CA GLU A 10 -1.74 -18.85 -11.24
C GLU A 10 -2.82 -19.51 -10.41
N ALA A 11 -2.83 -20.85 -10.36
CA ALA A 11 -3.80 -21.60 -9.57
C ALA A 11 -3.61 -21.31 -8.08
N ASP A 12 -2.36 -21.25 -7.58
CA ASP A 12 -2.06 -20.95 -6.20
C ASP A 12 -2.49 -19.52 -5.84
N GLU A 13 -2.24 -18.58 -6.73
CA GLU A 13 -2.64 -17.19 -6.54
C GLU A 13 -4.17 -17.05 -6.50
N LEU A 14 -4.86 -17.72 -7.40
CA LEU A 14 -6.32 -17.71 -7.42
C LEU A 14 -6.92 -18.37 -6.18
N ALA A 15 -6.32 -19.47 -5.71
CA ALA A 15 -6.76 -20.11 -4.48
C ALA A 15 -6.60 -19.18 -3.29
N TYR A 16 -5.47 -18.48 -3.20
CA TYR A 16 -5.23 -17.50 -2.16
C TYR A 16 -6.30 -16.41 -2.18
N LEU A 17 -6.59 -15.85 -3.35
CA LEU A 17 -7.59 -14.79 -3.49
C LEU A 17 -9.00 -15.26 -3.17
N ARG A 18 -9.30 -16.51 -3.48
CA ARG A 18 -10.62 -17.10 -3.24
C ARG A 18 -10.85 -17.45 -1.78
N GLU A 19 -9.81 -17.91 -1.10
CA GLU A 19 -9.94 -18.53 0.22
C GLU A 19 -9.52 -17.64 1.38
N THR A 20 -8.69 -16.63 1.11
CA THR A 20 -8.22 -15.73 2.15
C THR A 20 -9.29 -14.70 2.49
N PRO A 21 -9.53 -14.41 3.78
CA PRO A 21 -10.47 -13.35 4.15
C PRO A 21 -10.16 -12.03 3.42
N VAL A 22 -11.20 -11.36 2.97
CA VAL A 22 -11.05 -10.14 2.16
C VAL A 22 -10.26 -9.07 2.93
N GLU A 23 -10.54 -8.90 4.22
CA GLU A 23 -9.82 -7.91 5.05
C GLU A 23 -8.33 -8.21 5.13
N THR A 24 -7.93 -9.47 5.08
CA THR A 24 -6.51 -9.86 5.06
C THR A 24 -5.87 -9.48 3.73
N VAL A 25 -6.55 -9.77 2.62
CA VAL A 25 -6.05 -9.40 1.28
C VAL A 25 -5.90 -7.89 1.17
N LEU A 26 -6.91 -7.14 1.60
CA LEU A 26 -6.87 -5.68 1.59
C LEU A 26 -5.73 -5.15 2.47
N GLY A 27 -5.53 -5.72 3.65
CA GLY A 27 -4.45 -5.33 4.54
C GLY A 27 -3.08 -5.52 3.92
N ASN A 28 -2.87 -6.65 3.23
CA ASN A 28 -1.61 -6.91 2.54
C ASN A 28 -1.34 -5.86 1.46
N HIS A 29 -2.37 -5.44 0.74
CA HIS A 29 -2.25 -4.41 -0.29
C HIS A 29 -2.02 -3.03 0.32
N ILE A 30 -2.65 -2.74 1.45
CA ILE A 30 -2.40 -1.49 2.17
C ILE A 30 -0.91 -1.37 2.51
N PHE A 31 -0.28 -2.43 3.03
CA PHE A 31 1.14 -2.41 3.35
C PHE A 31 2.02 -2.23 2.11
N VAL A 32 1.66 -2.87 1.00
CA VAL A 32 2.40 -2.68 -0.27
C VAL A 32 2.32 -1.22 -0.72
N LEU A 33 1.13 -0.61 -0.61
CA LEU A 33 0.96 0.80 -0.99
C LEU A 33 1.74 1.73 -0.07
N VAL A 34 1.78 1.44 1.22
CA VAL A 34 2.62 2.21 2.17
C VAL A 34 4.09 2.13 1.77
N GLN A 35 4.58 0.92 1.46
CA GLN A 35 5.96 0.75 1.02
C GLN A 35 6.23 1.49 -0.29
N LEU A 36 5.29 1.43 -1.23
CA LEU A 36 5.42 2.13 -2.50
C LEU A 36 5.56 3.64 -2.29
N ALA A 37 4.71 4.21 -1.43
CA ALA A 37 4.79 5.63 -1.10
C ALA A 37 6.15 5.97 -0.48
N ALA A 38 6.60 5.18 0.48
CA ALA A 38 7.88 5.40 1.14
C ALA A 38 9.05 5.34 0.16
N LEU A 39 9.05 4.38 -0.75
CA LEU A 39 10.10 4.23 -1.76
C LEU A 39 10.11 5.40 -2.74
N ARG A 40 8.93 5.88 -3.15
CA ARG A 40 8.84 7.04 -4.05
C ARG A 40 9.31 8.32 -3.37
N LEU A 41 9.12 8.44 -2.07
CA LEU A 41 9.61 9.59 -1.30
C LEU A 41 11.12 9.52 -1.04
N ALA A 42 11.70 8.34 -1.11
CA ALA A 42 13.14 8.14 -0.86
C ALA A 42 14.01 8.37 -2.09
N THR A 43 13.43 8.57 -3.27
CA THR A 43 14.21 8.85 -4.48
C THR A 43 14.75 10.29 -4.47
N ALA A 44 15.76 10.54 -5.28
CA ALA A 44 16.37 11.88 -5.40
C ALA A 44 16.31 12.35 -6.86
N PRO A 45 15.41 13.27 -7.22
CA PRO A 45 14.44 13.94 -6.33
C PRO A 45 13.24 13.04 -6.00
N PRO A 46 12.55 13.33 -4.89
CA PRO A 46 11.38 12.53 -4.52
C PRO A 46 10.24 12.69 -5.51
N ASP A 47 9.51 11.59 -5.74
CA ASP A 47 8.32 11.56 -6.57
C ASP A 47 7.12 12.02 -5.75
N LEU A 48 6.97 13.33 -5.58
CA LEU A 48 5.91 13.88 -4.73
C LEU A 48 4.51 13.63 -5.29
N LYS A 49 4.34 13.74 -6.61
CA LYS A 49 3.04 13.49 -7.24
C LYS A 49 2.61 12.04 -7.10
N GLY A 50 3.52 11.11 -7.35
CA GLY A 50 3.24 9.68 -7.18
C GLY A 50 2.92 9.34 -5.74
N ALA A 51 3.72 9.84 -4.80
CA ALA A 51 3.49 9.60 -3.38
C ALA A 51 2.15 10.17 -2.92
N GLN A 52 1.79 11.38 -3.38
CA GLN A 52 0.53 11.99 -3.00
C GLN A 52 -0.67 11.19 -3.53
N LEU A 53 -0.58 10.70 -4.76
CA LEU A 53 -1.63 9.84 -5.32
C LEU A 53 -1.82 8.58 -4.47
N ILE A 54 -0.72 7.94 -4.08
CA ILE A 54 -0.77 6.74 -3.26
C ILE A 54 -1.40 7.06 -1.90
N ILE A 55 -0.97 8.15 -1.28
CA ILE A 55 -1.46 8.56 0.04
C ILE A 55 -2.96 8.86 -0.01
N ASP A 56 -3.42 9.59 -1.02
CA ASP A 56 -4.84 9.91 -1.18
C ASP A 56 -5.67 8.65 -1.36
N THR A 57 -5.16 7.69 -2.15
CA THR A 57 -5.83 6.41 -2.37
C THR A 57 -5.87 5.58 -1.09
N LEU A 58 -4.76 5.52 -0.35
CA LEU A 58 -4.71 4.84 0.94
C LEU A 58 -5.70 5.44 1.93
N SER A 59 -5.74 6.75 2.00
CA SER A 59 -6.67 7.46 2.88
C SER A 59 -8.12 7.08 2.57
N ALA A 60 -8.47 7.01 1.28
CA ALA A 60 -9.80 6.62 0.86
C ALA A 60 -10.12 5.16 1.23
N ILE A 61 -9.18 4.26 1.01
CA ILE A 61 -9.35 2.83 1.34
C ILE A 61 -9.60 2.67 2.85
N ILE A 62 -8.74 3.26 3.66
CA ILE A 62 -8.80 3.13 5.12
C ILE A 62 -10.06 3.78 5.67
N SER A 63 -10.41 4.95 5.16
CA SER A 63 -11.60 5.67 5.56
C SER A 63 -12.88 4.92 5.21
N THR A 64 -12.96 4.39 3.99
CA THR A 64 -14.12 3.66 3.52
C THR A 64 -14.26 2.30 4.22
N GLY A 65 -13.16 1.58 4.37
CA GLY A 65 -13.17 0.27 5.02
C GLY A 65 -13.44 0.35 6.51
N GLY A 66 -12.78 1.29 7.18
CA GLY A 66 -12.98 1.49 8.62
C GLY A 66 -12.83 0.18 9.40
N ASP A 67 -13.72 -0.03 10.35
CA ASP A 67 -13.69 -1.22 11.21
C ASP A 67 -13.79 -2.53 10.45
N ARG A 68 -14.34 -2.51 9.25
CA ARG A 68 -14.43 -3.71 8.41
C ARG A 68 -13.07 -4.21 7.94
N LEU A 69 -12.03 -3.38 8.03
CA LEU A 69 -10.66 -3.80 7.70
C LEU A 69 -10.04 -4.71 8.75
N GLY A 70 -10.70 -4.87 9.90
CA GLY A 70 -10.28 -5.82 10.91
C GLY A 70 -9.42 -5.23 12.00
N GLU A 71 -8.76 -6.11 12.76
CA GLU A 71 -8.03 -5.73 13.99
C GLU A 71 -6.81 -4.86 13.75
N HIS A 72 -6.30 -4.80 12.52
CA HIS A 72 -5.09 -4.02 12.19
C HIS A 72 -5.39 -2.59 11.73
N LEU A 73 -6.64 -2.13 11.87
CA LEU A 73 -7.04 -0.80 11.41
C LEU A 73 -6.16 0.31 12.00
N THR A 74 -5.87 0.23 13.31
CA THR A 74 -5.02 1.22 13.97
C THR A 74 -3.62 1.24 13.37
N LEU A 75 -3.07 0.06 13.05
CA LEU A 75 -1.77 -0.05 12.41
C LEU A 75 -1.78 0.61 11.03
N TYR A 76 -2.84 0.40 10.24
CA TYR A 76 -2.97 1.03 8.92
C TYR A 76 -3.04 2.55 9.04
N ARG A 77 -3.82 3.06 10.01
CA ARG A 77 -3.94 4.50 10.25
C ARG A 77 -2.60 5.12 10.65
N ASN A 78 -1.85 4.43 11.51
CA ASN A 78 -0.54 4.91 11.93
C ASN A 78 0.46 4.92 10.77
N ALA A 79 0.45 3.88 9.93
CA ALA A 79 1.33 3.82 8.77
C ALA A 79 1.00 4.94 7.78
N LEU A 80 -0.28 5.19 7.53
CA LEU A 80 -0.70 6.30 6.68
C LEU A 80 -0.22 7.64 7.23
N ALA A 81 -0.43 7.88 8.52
CA ALA A 81 0.00 9.13 9.15
C ALA A 81 1.51 9.34 9.01
N GLU A 82 2.28 8.26 9.14
CA GLU A 82 3.74 8.34 9.02
C GLU A 82 4.18 8.71 7.61
N VAL A 83 3.63 8.07 6.57
CA VAL A 83 4.00 8.43 5.20
C VAL A 83 3.49 9.82 4.82
N GLN A 84 2.35 10.26 5.38
CA GLN A 84 1.89 11.63 5.20
C GLN A 84 2.89 12.64 5.75
N GLN A 85 3.43 12.40 6.94
CA GLN A 85 4.44 13.26 7.54
C GLN A 85 5.72 13.29 6.70
N VAL A 86 6.16 12.13 6.21
CA VAL A 86 7.35 12.07 5.36
C VAL A 86 7.11 12.86 4.07
N CYS A 87 5.92 12.74 3.48
CA CYS A 87 5.56 13.47 2.26
C CYS A 87 5.61 14.99 2.49
N VAL A 88 5.03 15.45 3.59
CA VAL A 88 5.03 16.89 3.95
C VAL A 88 6.46 17.40 4.10
N ARG A 89 7.30 16.65 4.80
CA ARG A 89 8.70 17.05 4.98
C ARG A 89 9.46 17.10 3.66
N ALA A 90 9.22 16.11 2.79
CA ALA A 90 9.86 16.07 1.47
C ALA A 90 9.41 17.24 0.60
N ALA A 91 8.13 17.62 0.67
CA ALA A 91 7.60 18.75 -0.08
C ALA A 91 8.15 20.10 0.43
N GLN A 92 8.52 20.19 1.70
CA GLN A 92 9.06 21.40 2.31
C GLN A 92 10.57 21.51 2.17
N SER A 93 11.25 20.42 1.86
CA SER A 93 12.71 20.43 1.72
C SER A 93 13.12 21.21 0.48
N PRO A 94 14.12 22.09 0.59
CA PRO A 94 14.65 22.74 -0.60
C PRO A 94 15.20 21.68 -1.55
N SER A 95 14.93 21.85 -2.83
CA SER A 95 15.54 20.99 -3.84
C SER A 95 17.05 21.17 -3.80
N ALA A 96 17.72 20.10 -3.52
CA ALA A 96 19.18 20.15 -3.55
C ALA A 96 19.65 20.13 -5.00
#